data_710c708e5a7e5a9f7876301e7ff7e901
#
_entry.id   710c708e5a7e5a9f7876301e7ff7e901
#
_cell.length_a   1.000
_cell.length_b   1.000
_cell.length_c   1.000
_cell.angle_alpha   90.00
_cell.angle_beta   90.00
_cell.angle_gamma   90.00
#
_symmetry.space_group_name_H-M   'P 1'
#
loop_
_entity.id
_entity.type
_entity.pdbx_description
1 polymer ?
#
loop_
_entity_poly.entity_id
_entity_poly.type
_entity_poly.pdbx_seq_one_letter_code
_entity_poly.pdbx_strand_id
1 'polypeptide(L)'
;PIKSSAASDVYKRQEETVIGIFLEVSHDIDGSMMFLLDLESGHYLADKLLMKENVVHEQMEVFDEMELSALKEVGNIITASYLSALASMTNLTILPSVPYICVDMAAAILSVPAIEFGLVGDRALLIETEICADVAIRGYFILMPEQESYYKILSALGLSL
;
A
#
# COMPACT_ATOMS: atom_id res chain seq x y z
N PRO A 1 -21.89 -9.31 3.30
CA PRO A 1 -20.57 -8.70 3.11
C PRO A 1 -20.04 -8.18 4.44
N ILE A 2 -18.92 -8.74 4.91
CA ILE A 2 -18.25 -8.24 6.10
C ILE A 2 -17.62 -6.91 5.67
N LYS A 3 -18.25 -5.79 6.03
CA LYS A 3 -17.62 -4.49 5.92
C LYS A 3 -16.56 -4.44 7.02
N SER A 4 -15.28 -4.63 6.67
CA SER A 4 -14.22 -4.34 7.61
C SER A 4 -14.25 -2.84 7.94
N SER A 5 -13.94 -2.46 9.17
CA SER A 5 -13.84 -1.05 9.57
C SER A 5 -12.86 -0.31 8.66
N ALA A 6 -11.74 -0.93 8.31
CA ALA A 6 -10.73 -0.40 7.40
C ALA A 6 -11.27 -0.04 6.00
N ALA A 7 -12.08 -0.90 5.37
CA ALA A 7 -12.69 -0.60 4.09
C ALA A 7 -13.67 0.59 4.17
N SER A 8 -14.41 0.70 5.30
CA SER A 8 -15.30 1.84 5.54
C SER A 8 -14.52 3.14 5.73
N ASP A 9 -13.37 3.11 6.38
CA ASP A 9 -12.56 4.28 6.66
C ASP A 9 -11.84 4.77 5.39
N VAL A 10 -11.32 3.88 4.57
CA VAL A 10 -10.79 4.21 3.24
C VAL A 10 -11.88 4.82 2.34
N TYR A 11 -13.10 4.26 2.37
CA TYR A 11 -14.22 4.78 1.58
C TYR A 11 -14.66 6.19 2.02
N LYS A 12 -14.61 6.50 3.32
CA LYS A 12 -14.96 7.84 3.85
C LYS A 12 -13.96 8.92 3.48
N ARG A 13 -12.71 8.56 3.18
CA ARG A 13 -11.62 9.47 2.84
C ARG A 13 -11.40 9.67 1.33
N GLN A 14 -12.38 9.33 0.49
CA GLN A 14 -12.24 9.38 -0.96
C GLN A 14 -11.89 10.76 -1.54
N GLU A 15 -12.29 11.83 -0.85
CA GLU A 15 -12.02 13.22 -1.26
C GLU A 15 -10.71 13.78 -0.67
N GLU A 16 -10.03 13.02 0.20
CA GLU A 16 -8.76 13.45 0.77
C GLU A 16 -7.62 13.18 -0.21
N THR A 17 -6.67 14.10 -0.30
CA THR A 17 -5.40 13.88 -1.01
C THR A 17 -4.53 12.96 -0.16
N VAL A 18 -4.00 11.92 -0.76
CA VAL A 18 -3.18 10.90 -0.11
C VAL A 18 -1.99 10.54 -0.99
N ILE A 19 -1.04 9.83 -0.42
CA ILE A 19 0.10 9.26 -1.12
C ILE A 19 -0.23 7.79 -1.42
N GLY A 20 -0.17 7.42 -2.70
CA GLY A 20 -0.25 6.03 -3.15
C GLY A 20 1.11 5.53 -3.60
N ILE A 21 1.52 4.38 -3.08
CA ILE A 21 2.72 3.67 -3.50
C ILE A 21 2.27 2.35 -4.10
N PHE A 22 2.50 2.19 -5.41
CA PHE A 22 2.06 1.02 -6.20
C PHE A 22 3.24 0.16 -6.59
N LEU A 23 3.01 -1.13 -6.66
CA LEU A 23 3.93 -2.09 -7.26
C LEU A 23 3.17 -3.31 -7.75
N GLU A 24 3.77 -3.99 -8.70
CA GLU A 24 3.32 -5.30 -9.14
C GLU A 24 3.98 -6.40 -8.32
N VAL A 25 3.28 -7.49 -8.14
CA VAL A 25 3.81 -8.73 -7.55
C VAL A 25 3.75 -9.83 -8.60
N SER A 26 4.78 -10.68 -8.62
CA SER A 26 4.92 -11.75 -9.61
C SER A 26 5.61 -12.99 -9.01
N HIS A 27 5.70 -14.04 -9.77
CA HIS A 27 6.29 -15.35 -9.55
C HIS A 27 5.22 -16.42 -9.22
N ASP A 28 5.11 -16.90 -7.94
CA ASP A 28 4.08 -17.89 -7.59
C ASP A 28 2.68 -17.29 -7.52
N ILE A 29 2.61 -15.98 -7.30
CA ILE A 29 1.38 -15.20 -7.40
C ILE A 29 1.61 -13.97 -8.27
N ASP A 30 0.59 -13.62 -9.03
CA ASP A 30 0.55 -12.42 -9.85
C ASP A 30 -0.55 -11.48 -9.33
N GLY A 31 -0.30 -10.17 -9.41
CA GLY A 31 -1.23 -9.15 -8.99
C GLY A 31 -0.56 -7.82 -8.74
N SER A 32 -1.22 -6.94 -8.02
CA SER A 32 -0.66 -5.67 -7.61
C SER A 32 -0.84 -5.40 -6.11
N MET A 33 -0.02 -4.53 -5.60
CA MET A 33 -0.06 -4.09 -4.22
C MET A 33 -0.02 -2.57 -4.16
N MET A 34 -0.78 -2.00 -3.26
CA MET A 34 -0.82 -0.57 -3.01
C MET A 34 -0.67 -0.29 -1.52
N PHE A 35 0.09 0.73 -1.20
CA PHE A 35 0.17 1.29 0.13
C PHE A 35 -0.31 2.73 0.12
N LEU A 36 -1.29 3.06 0.96
CA LEU A 36 -1.86 4.40 1.10
C LEU A 36 -1.39 5.03 2.42
N LEU A 37 -0.93 6.28 2.33
CA LEU A 37 -0.54 7.13 3.45
C LEU A 37 -1.24 8.47 3.36
N ASP A 38 -1.58 9.08 4.51
CA ASP A 38 -1.91 10.50 4.54
C ASP A 38 -0.66 11.38 4.32
N LEU A 39 -0.88 12.65 3.96
CA LEU A 39 0.19 13.58 3.61
C LEU A 39 1.10 13.88 4.81
N GLU A 40 0.53 14.02 6.00
CA GLU A 40 1.28 14.29 7.23
C GLU A 40 2.25 13.15 7.56
N SER A 41 1.77 11.91 7.48
CA SER A 41 2.60 10.71 7.64
C SER A 41 3.70 10.63 6.57
N GLY A 42 3.38 11.00 5.34
CA GLY A 42 4.35 11.03 4.24
C GLY A 42 5.48 12.00 4.49
N HIS A 43 5.17 13.26 4.83
CA HIS A 43 6.19 14.26 5.16
C HIS A 43 7.02 13.84 6.38
N TYR A 44 6.38 13.33 7.42
CA TYR A 44 7.09 12.84 8.60
C TYR A 44 8.09 11.74 8.24
N LEU A 45 7.71 10.75 7.43
CA LEU A 45 8.60 9.67 7.01
C LEU A 45 9.74 10.17 6.12
N ALA A 46 9.45 11.06 5.16
CA ALA A 46 10.45 11.66 4.29
C ALA A 46 11.46 12.47 5.11
N ASP A 47 11.00 13.31 6.02
CA ASP A 47 11.86 14.14 6.87
C ASP A 47 12.76 13.27 7.77
N LYS A 48 12.22 12.20 8.36
CA LYS A 48 13.01 11.26 9.17
C LYS A 48 14.10 10.59 8.36
N LEU A 49 13.79 10.10 7.16
CA LEU A 49 14.79 9.49 6.27
C LEU A 49 15.86 10.48 5.82
N LEU A 50 15.46 11.70 5.51
CA LEU A 50 16.34 12.76 5.04
C LEU A 50 17.06 13.48 6.19
N MET A 51 16.84 13.06 7.45
CA MET A 51 17.42 13.68 8.66
C MET A 51 17.10 15.19 8.76
N LYS A 52 15.93 15.59 8.26
CA LYS A 52 15.43 16.97 8.38
C LYS A 52 14.80 17.12 9.77
N GLU A 53 15.12 18.20 10.48
CA GLU A 53 14.53 18.52 11.79
C GLU A 53 13.72 19.80 11.72
N ASN A 54 12.58 19.81 12.40
CA ASN A 54 11.70 20.97 12.56
C ASN A 54 11.28 21.64 11.24
N VAL A 55 11.00 20.84 10.21
CA VAL A 55 10.51 21.34 8.93
C VAL A 55 9.02 21.68 9.05
N VAL A 56 8.64 22.85 8.53
CA VAL A 56 7.24 23.26 8.39
C VAL A 56 6.88 23.17 6.91
N HIS A 57 5.95 22.30 6.59
CA HIS A 57 5.43 22.13 5.23
C HIS A 57 4.24 23.07 5.02
N GLU A 58 4.45 24.18 4.29
CA GLU A 58 3.39 25.15 4.00
C GLU A 58 2.36 24.62 3.00
N GLN A 59 2.79 23.72 2.12
CA GLN A 59 1.95 23.08 1.10
C GLN A 59 2.04 21.57 1.25
N MET A 60 1.11 21.00 1.97
CA MET A 60 1.11 19.56 2.31
C MET A 60 1.02 18.63 1.08
N GLU A 61 0.47 19.11 -0.03
CA GLU A 61 0.32 18.33 -1.26
C GLU A 61 1.59 18.32 -2.13
N VAL A 62 2.61 19.12 -1.78
CA VAL A 62 3.84 19.29 -2.57
C VAL A 62 4.99 18.52 -1.92
N PHE A 63 5.55 17.59 -2.65
CA PHE A 63 6.76 16.85 -2.29
C PHE A 63 7.87 17.15 -3.29
N ASP A 64 9.06 17.43 -2.79
CA ASP A 64 10.23 17.57 -3.64
C ASP A 64 10.76 16.19 -4.14
N GLU A 65 11.71 16.21 -5.10
CA GLU A 65 12.26 14.97 -5.66
C GLU A 65 12.95 14.09 -4.62
N MET A 66 13.58 14.69 -3.61
CA MET A 66 14.26 13.96 -2.54
C MET A 66 13.24 13.31 -1.59
N GLU A 67 12.16 14.01 -1.27
CA GLU A 67 11.06 13.50 -0.46
C GLU A 67 10.34 12.34 -1.17
N LEU A 68 10.05 12.48 -2.47
CA LEU A 68 9.47 11.39 -3.26
C LEU A 68 10.41 10.18 -3.35
N SER A 69 11.71 10.42 -3.47
CA SER A 69 12.72 9.36 -3.47
C SER A 69 12.79 8.63 -2.12
N ALA A 70 12.74 9.39 -1.02
CA ALA A 70 12.69 8.84 0.33
C ALA A 70 11.42 8.00 0.56
N LEU A 71 10.26 8.48 0.10
CA LEU A 71 9.01 7.75 0.19
C LEU A 71 8.99 6.47 -0.65
N LYS A 72 9.65 6.46 -1.82
CA LYS A 72 9.85 5.21 -2.58
C LYS A 72 10.65 4.18 -1.81
N GLU A 73 11.70 4.62 -1.13
CA GLU A 73 12.53 3.74 -0.30
C GLU A 73 11.74 3.20 0.89
N VAL A 74 10.96 4.05 1.57
CA VAL A 74 9.99 3.60 2.61
C VAL A 74 9.06 2.54 2.04
N GLY A 75 8.46 2.81 0.88
CA GLY A 75 7.58 1.86 0.20
C GLY A 75 8.24 0.51 -0.09
N ASN A 76 9.49 0.53 -0.58
CA ASN A 76 10.28 -0.68 -0.80
C ASN A 76 10.46 -1.49 0.49
N ILE A 77 10.89 -0.85 1.57
CA ILE A 77 11.17 -1.50 2.85
C ILE A 77 9.91 -2.13 3.42
N ILE A 78 8.82 -1.36 3.47
CA ILE A 78 7.56 -1.82 4.04
C ILE A 78 6.98 -2.97 3.21
N THR A 79 6.95 -2.81 1.88
CA THR A 79 6.46 -3.84 0.97
C THR A 79 7.26 -5.12 1.06
N ALA A 80 8.59 -5.03 1.06
CA ALA A 80 9.45 -6.20 1.20
C ALA A 80 9.17 -6.94 2.51
N SER A 81 8.93 -6.23 3.61
CA SER A 81 8.58 -6.82 4.90
C SER A 81 7.24 -7.57 4.84
N TYR A 82 6.23 -6.97 4.21
CA TYR A 82 4.91 -7.61 4.03
C TYR A 82 4.96 -8.85 3.15
N LEU A 83 5.62 -8.74 1.99
CA LEU A 83 5.74 -9.86 1.07
C LEU A 83 6.59 -10.99 1.68
N SER A 84 7.62 -10.65 2.44
CA SER A 84 8.42 -11.64 3.18
C SER A 84 7.59 -12.37 4.24
N ALA A 85 6.74 -11.65 4.97
CA ALA A 85 5.83 -12.27 5.95
C ALA A 85 4.81 -13.17 5.24
N LEU A 86 4.19 -12.70 4.15
CA LEU A 86 3.23 -13.49 3.38
C LEU A 86 3.90 -14.75 2.78
N ALA A 87 5.10 -14.59 2.21
CA ALA A 87 5.89 -15.71 1.69
C ALA A 87 6.19 -16.75 2.77
N SER A 88 6.56 -16.30 3.97
CA SER A 88 6.83 -17.20 5.11
C SER A 88 5.59 -17.95 5.58
N MET A 89 4.41 -17.31 5.55
CA MET A 89 3.15 -17.94 5.97
C MET A 89 2.60 -18.91 4.92
N THR A 90 2.87 -18.65 3.65
CA THR A 90 2.30 -19.40 2.52
C THR A 90 3.26 -20.37 1.87
N ASN A 91 4.54 -20.24 2.16
CA ASN A 91 5.64 -20.93 1.46
C ASN A 91 5.65 -20.67 -0.06
N LEU A 92 5.15 -19.50 -0.48
CA LEU A 92 5.15 -19.02 -1.85
C LEU A 92 6.31 -18.05 -2.07
N THR A 93 6.87 -18.04 -3.26
CA THR A 93 7.85 -17.05 -3.69
C THR A 93 7.11 -15.87 -4.31
N ILE A 94 7.33 -14.68 -3.79
CA ILE A 94 6.65 -13.45 -4.21
C ILE A 94 7.69 -12.38 -4.46
N LEU A 95 7.71 -11.84 -5.68
CA LEU A 95 8.69 -10.85 -6.11
C LEU A 95 7.98 -9.51 -6.40
N PRO A 96 8.37 -8.41 -5.73
CA PRO A 96 7.86 -7.08 -6.04
C PRO A 96 8.58 -6.44 -7.22
N SER A 97 7.87 -5.62 -7.99
CA SER A 97 8.46 -4.68 -8.95
C SER A 97 9.03 -3.44 -8.23
N VAL A 98 9.65 -2.56 -9.01
CA VAL A 98 10.01 -1.22 -8.52
C VAL A 98 8.73 -0.42 -8.23
N PRO A 99 8.61 0.22 -7.06
CA PRO A 99 7.41 0.95 -6.73
C PRO A 99 7.26 2.24 -7.56
N TYR A 100 6.02 2.54 -7.90
CA TYR A 100 5.59 3.82 -8.43
C TYR A 100 4.87 4.60 -7.32
N ILE A 101 5.12 5.92 -7.23
CA ILE A 101 4.49 6.80 -6.25
C ILE A 101 3.65 7.87 -6.93
N CYS A 102 2.50 8.17 -6.38
CA CYS A 102 1.65 9.28 -6.78
C CYS A 102 1.05 9.98 -5.56
N VAL A 103 0.73 11.25 -5.72
CA VAL A 103 0.01 12.07 -4.73
C VAL A 103 -1.23 12.58 -5.43
N ASP A 104 -2.41 12.14 -5.00
CA ASP A 104 -3.69 12.50 -5.62
C ASP A 104 -4.84 12.22 -4.63
N MET A 105 -6.08 12.54 -5.03
CA MET A 105 -7.25 12.17 -4.24
C MET A 105 -7.34 10.64 -4.12
N ALA A 106 -7.70 10.18 -2.93
CA ALA A 106 -7.82 8.75 -2.65
C ALA A 106 -8.77 8.04 -3.63
N ALA A 107 -9.87 8.69 -4.05
CA ALA A 107 -10.77 8.15 -5.06
C ALA A 107 -10.09 7.95 -6.42
N ALA A 108 -9.24 8.89 -6.85
CA ALA A 108 -8.49 8.77 -8.11
C ALA A 108 -7.49 7.62 -8.03
N ILE A 109 -6.73 7.55 -6.94
CA ILE A 109 -5.74 6.49 -6.70
C ILE A 109 -6.41 5.10 -6.65
N LEU A 110 -7.53 4.96 -5.94
CA LEU A 110 -8.27 3.70 -5.82
C LEU A 110 -8.99 3.30 -7.11
N SER A 111 -9.23 4.24 -8.02
CA SER A 111 -9.86 3.93 -9.31
C SER A 111 -8.95 3.15 -10.24
N VAL A 112 -7.63 3.34 -10.15
CA VAL A 112 -6.65 2.66 -11.02
C VAL A 112 -6.74 1.14 -10.88
N PRO A 113 -6.59 0.55 -9.69
CA PRO A 113 -6.77 -0.88 -9.53
C PRO A 113 -8.20 -1.36 -9.81
N ALA A 114 -9.21 -0.54 -9.51
CA ALA A 114 -10.60 -0.89 -9.81
C ALA A 114 -10.86 -1.01 -11.33
N ILE A 115 -10.18 -0.20 -12.15
CA ILE A 115 -10.27 -0.27 -13.62
C ILE A 115 -9.46 -1.47 -14.15
N GLU A 116 -8.25 -1.67 -13.65
CA GLU A 116 -7.37 -2.75 -14.09
C GLU A 116 -7.88 -4.13 -13.64
N PHE A 117 -8.40 -4.24 -12.44
CA PHE A 117 -8.84 -5.49 -11.81
C PHE A 117 -10.35 -5.72 -11.82
N GLY A 118 -11.16 -4.69 -12.04
CA GLY A 118 -12.61 -4.82 -12.19
C GLY A 118 -13.02 -5.70 -13.38
N LEU A 119 -12.09 -5.94 -14.30
CA LEU A 119 -12.28 -6.86 -15.44
C LEU A 119 -11.81 -8.29 -15.15
N VAL A 120 -11.03 -8.53 -14.07
CA VAL A 120 -10.34 -9.82 -13.83
C VAL A 120 -10.62 -10.42 -12.46
N GLY A 121 -10.96 -9.65 -11.43
CA GLY A 121 -11.21 -10.22 -10.11
C GLY A 121 -11.89 -9.26 -9.13
N ASP A 122 -12.85 -9.80 -8.38
CA ASP A 122 -13.70 -9.04 -7.44
C ASP A 122 -13.14 -8.99 -6.02
N ARG A 123 -11.86 -9.32 -5.79
CA ARG A 123 -11.35 -9.56 -4.43
C ARG A 123 -10.02 -8.89 -4.19
N ALA A 124 -9.98 -8.07 -3.14
CA ALA A 124 -8.79 -7.46 -2.61
C ALA A 124 -8.61 -7.85 -1.13
N LEU A 125 -7.35 -7.99 -0.71
CA LEU A 125 -6.98 -8.13 0.69
C LEU A 125 -6.59 -6.75 1.21
N LEU A 126 -7.40 -6.20 2.11
CA LEU A 126 -7.14 -4.93 2.77
C LEU A 126 -6.56 -5.19 4.16
N ILE A 127 -5.37 -4.64 4.40
CA ILE A 127 -4.66 -4.77 5.67
C ILE A 127 -4.40 -3.37 6.21
N GLU A 128 -5.05 -3.02 7.31
CA GLU A 128 -4.74 -1.81 8.06
C GLU A 128 -3.41 -2.00 8.78
N THR A 129 -2.52 -1.03 8.62
CA THR A 129 -1.15 -1.09 9.14
C THR A 129 -0.86 0.13 9.99
N GLU A 130 -0.28 -0.10 11.14
CA GLU A 130 0.26 0.92 12.01
C GLU A 130 1.78 0.77 12.11
N ILE A 131 2.51 1.79 11.68
CA ILE A 131 3.96 1.83 11.82
C ILE A 131 4.25 2.58 13.11
N CYS A 132 4.78 1.88 14.10
CA CYS A 132 5.17 2.46 15.38
C CYS A 132 6.57 3.07 15.27
N ALA A 133 6.62 4.40 15.26
CA ALA A 133 7.83 5.19 15.39
C ALA A 133 7.69 6.11 16.62
N ASP A 134 8.27 7.30 16.60
CA ASP A 134 8.01 8.32 17.63
C ASP A 134 6.55 8.79 17.61
N VAL A 135 5.91 8.66 16.45
CA VAL A 135 4.50 8.93 16.19
C VAL A 135 3.88 7.68 15.53
N ALA A 136 2.66 7.36 15.88
CA ALA A 136 1.92 6.28 15.22
C ALA A 136 1.50 6.72 13.81
N ILE A 137 2.04 6.06 12.79
CA ILE A 137 1.74 6.31 11.39
C ILE A 137 0.78 5.23 10.92
N ARG A 138 -0.40 5.65 10.46
CA ARG A 138 -1.39 4.74 9.93
C ARG A 138 -1.33 4.71 8.40
N GLY A 139 -1.35 3.50 7.87
CA GLY A 139 -1.41 3.26 6.44
C GLY A 139 -2.31 2.07 6.11
N TYR A 140 -2.68 1.97 4.86
CA TYR A 140 -3.50 0.87 4.37
C TYR A 140 -2.75 0.12 3.29
N PHE A 141 -2.56 -1.18 3.50
CA PHE A 141 -2.11 -2.08 2.47
C PHE A 141 -3.29 -2.72 1.76
N ILE A 142 -3.26 -2.67 0.46
CA ILE A 142 -4.25 -3.30 -0.41
C ILE A 142 -3.50 -4.23 -1.33
N LEU A 143 -3.67 -5.54 -1.14
CA LEU A 143 -3.16 -6.56 -2.05
C LEU A 143 -4.31 -7.03 -2.94
N MET A 144 -4.10 -6.92 -4.24
CA MET A 144 -5.05 -7.28 -5.30
C MET A 144 -4.43 -8.39 -6.15
N PRO A 145 -4.53 -9.64 -5.70
CA PRO A 145 -4.03 -10.78 -6.47
C PRO A 145 -4.97 -11.08 -7.64
N GLU A 146 -4.42 -11.61 -8.72
CA GLU A 146 -5.22 -12.24 -9.76
C GLU A 146 -6.03 -13.41 -9.19
N GLN A 147 -7.10 -13.80 -9.89
CA GLN A 147 -8.05 -14.80 -9.38
C GLN A 147 -7.38 -16.13 -8.99
N GLU A 148 -6.48 -16.64 -9.81
CA GLU A 148 -5.76 -17.88 -9.50
C GLU A 148 -4.82 -17.71 -8.31
N SER A 149 -4.14 -16.57 -8.23
CA SER A 149 -3.23 -16.20 -7.14
C SER A 149 -3.96 -16.05 -5.82
N TYR A 150 -5.17 -15.48 -5.85
CA TYR A 150 -6.03 -15.39 -4.66
C TYR A 150 -6.31 -16.79 -4.06
N TYR A 151 -6.70 -17.75 -4.91
CA TYR A 151 -6.95 -19.12 -4.42
C TYR A 151 -5.68 -19.82 -3.94
N LYS A 152 -4.53 -19.58 -4.59
CA LYS A 152 -3.23 -20.11 -4.12
C LYS A 152 -2.90 -19.59 -2.71
N ILE A 153 -3.08 -18.28 -2.47
CA ILE A 153 -2.85 -17.67 -1.15
C ILE A 153 -3.76 -18.31 -0.10
N LEU A 154 -5.06 -18.37 -0.36
CA LEU A 154 -6.02 -18.96 0.61
C LEU A 154 -5.72 -20.41 0.90
N SER A 155 -5.45 -21.21 -0.13
CA SER A 155 -5.10 -22.63 0.03
C SER A 155 -3.83 -22.81 0.86
N ALA A 156 -2.81 -21.99 0.59
CA ALA A 156 -1.55 -22.02 1.33
C ALA A 156 -1.70 -21.61 2.81
N LEU A 157 -2.69 -20.73 3.11
CA LEU A 157 -3.06 -20.35 4.48
C LEU A 157 -3.99 -21.38 5.16
N GLY A 158 -4.36 -22.48 4.49
CA GLY A 158 -5.28 -23.48 5.00
C GLY A 158 -6.73 -23.03 5.04
N LEU A 159 -7.08 -21.99 4.30
CA LEU A 159 -8.42 -21.46 4.16
C LEU A 159 -9.07 -22.08 2.91
N SER A 160 -10.10 -22.89 3.09
CA SER A 160 -10.95 -23.40 2.01
C SER A 160 -12.16 -22.48 1.83
N LEU A 161 -12.48 -22.14 0.59
CA LEU A 161 -13.75 -21.49 0.21
C LEU A 161 -14.77 -22.53 -0.19
#